data_a9a4193689387e03ae7589d757301f62
#
_entry.id   a9a4193689387e03ae7589d757301f62
#
_cell.length_a   1.000
_cell.length_b   1.000
_cell.length_c   1.000
_cell.angle_alpha   90.00
_cell.angle_beta   90.00
_cell.angle_gamma   90.00
#
_symmetry.space_group_name_H-M   'P 1'
#
loop_
_entity.id
_entity.type
_entity.pdbx_description
1 polymer ?
#
loop_
_entity_poly.entity_id
_entity_poly.type
_entity_poly.pdbx_seq_one_letter_code
_entity_poly.pdbx_strand_id
1 'polypeptide(L)'
;MILFRKNGKYIYLSFLGILGIVLVKYFIDNRKKQLYLKTGTIIICLVLPLMLAEGITSCIKNYYHVEQDSPKEMFSIPFQQTARYVRDYGDEISEEEVQVIRKVLDYDRLPVIYSELTADPVKSTYHADNFRELADYFCVWFKQLLKHPMCYIEAVWNQNYYVFSPDIDNIVYNKNCHVGEEIKRESGLFDIVYFEVPQFLDGVAEIMVSYYSLMTRFPVIGMFSNVAFYIMLMFIIIIYMIC
;
A
#
# COMPACT_ATOMS: atom_id res chain seq x y z
N MET A 1 -12.93 2.59 5.90
CA MET A 1 -11.64 2.20 5.29
C MET A 1 -11.22 3.15 4.16
N ILE A 2 -12.10 3.49 3.22
CA ILE A 2 -11.82 4.41 2.10
C ILE A 2 -11.38 5.81 2.58
N LEU A 3 -11.98 6.31 3.67
CA LEU A 3 -11.67 7.62 4.25
C LEU A 3 -10.35 7.69 5.02
N PHE A 4 -9.82 6.54 5.46
CA PHE A 4 -8.63 6.50 6.32
C PHE A 4 -7.33 6.19 5.59
N ARG A 5 -7.40 5.70 4.35
CA ARG A 5 -6.21 5.40 3.54
C ARG A 5 -6.47 5.68 2.07
N LYS A 6 -5.56 6.41 1.42
CA LYS A 6 -5.61 6.70 -0.02
C LYS A 6 -5.75 5.43 -0.88
N ASN A 7 -5.08 4.36 -0.49
CA ASN A 7 -5.11 3.09 -1.22
C ASN A 7 -6.47 2.36 -1.13
N GLY A 8 -7.31 2.68 -0.15
CA GLY A 8 -8.63 2.09 0.00
C GLY A 8 -9.54 2.32 -1.21
N LYS A 9 -9.43 3.48 -1.87
CA LYS A 9 -10.20 3.79 -3.07
C LYS A 9 -9.80 2.94 -4.27
N TYR A 10 -8.51 2.61 -4.43
CA TYR A 10 -8.04 1.77 -5.55
C TYR A 10 -8.50 0.31 -5.38
N ILE A 11 -8.48 -0.21 -4.14
CA ILE A 11 -9.05 -1.52 -3.83
C ILE A 11 -10.53 -1.55 -4.17
N TYR A 12 -11.27 -0.49 -3.81
CA TYR A 12 -12.69 -0.39 -4.11
C TYR A 12 -12.96 -0.29 -5.62
N LEU A 13 -12.16 0.50 -6.36
CA LEU A 13 -12.26 0.60 -7.82
C LEU A 13 -11.95 -0.73 -8.50
N SER A 14 -10.94 -1.47 -8.04
CA SER A 14 -10.63 -2.81 -8.54
C SER A 14 -11.78 -3.78 -8.33
N PHE A 15 -12.42 -3.73 -7.15
CA PHE A 15 -13.61 -4.52 -6.86
C PHE A 15 -14.78 -4.16 -7.77
N LEU A 16 -15.01 -2.87 -8.04
CA LEU A 16 -16.03 -2.41 -9.00
C LEU A 16 -15.74 -2.92 -10.41
N GLY A 17 -14.49 -2.95 -10.84
CA GLY A 17 -14.07 -3.49 -12.13
C GLY A 17 -14.43 -4.98 -12.27
N ILE A 18 -14.07 -5.78 -11.27
CA ILE A 18 -14.37 -7.21 -11.22
C ILE A 18 -15.90 -7.44 -11.23
N LEU A 19 -16.62 -6.69 -10.39
CA LEU A 19 -18.08 -6.78 -10.33
C LEU A 19 -18.71 -6.40 -11.67
N GLY A 20 -18.18 -5.38 -12.36
CA GLY A 20 -18.62 -4.98 -13.71
C GLY A 20 -18.50 -6.14 -14.70
N ILE A 21 -17.36 -6.84 -14.71
CA ILE A 21 -17.13 -8.00 -15.57
C ILE A 21 -18.15 -9.12 -15.26
N VAL A 22 -18.35 -9.43 -13.98
CA VAL A 22 -19.32 -10.44 -13.55
C VAL A 22 -20.76 -10.07 -13.97
N LEU A 23 -21.13 -8.80 -13.81
CA LEU A 23 -22.45 -8.31 -14.22
C LEU A 23 -22.63 -8.36 -15.74
N VAL A 24 -21.62 -7.99 -16.52
CA VAL A 24 -21.68 -8.09 -17.99
C VAL A 24 -21.89 -9.56 -18.41
N LYS A 25 -21.12 -10.50 -17.85
CA LYS A 25 -21.30 -11.93 -18.11
C LYS A 25 -22.71 -12.39 -17.75
N TYR A 26 -23.20 -12.02 -16.58
CA TYR A 26 -24.53 -12.36 -16.10
C TYR A 26 -25.63 -11.78 -16.98
N PHE A 27 -25.47 -10.60 -17.59
CA PHE A 27 -26.40 -10.00 -18.55
C PHE A 27 -26.43 -10.72 -19.89
N ILE A 28 -25.26 -11.16 -20.36
CA ILE A 28 -25.19 -11.94 -21.61
C ILE A 28 -26.01 -13.23 -21.48
N ASP A 29 -25.87 -13.87 -20.29
CA ASP A 29 -26.57 -15.16 -20.03
C ASP A 29 -28.07 -15.00 -19.72
N ASN A 30 -28.51 -13.85 -19.19
CA ASN A 30 -29.87 -13.63 -18.69
C ASN A 30 -30.50 -12.32 -19.20
N ARG A 31 -31.13 -12.33 -20.35
CA ARG A 31 -31.80 -11.15 -20.96
C ARG A 31 -33.17 -10.76 -20.36
N LYS A 32 -33.32 -10.71 -19.03
CA LYS A 32 -34.62 -10.34 -18.41
C LYS A 32 -34.64 -8.88 -17.97
N LYS A 33 -35.69 -8.11 -18.37
CA LYS A 33 -35.85 -6.68 -18.08
C LYS A 33 -35.76 -6.33 -16.58
N GLN A 34 -36.25 -7.18 -15.71
CA GLN A 34 -36.23 -6.98 -14.25
C GLN A 34 -34.82 -7.02 -13.67
N LEU A 35 -33.89 -7.61 -14.39
CA LEU A 35 -32.47 -7.70 -14.03
C LEU A 35 -31.76 -6.35 -14.15
N TYR A 36 -32.11 -5.57 -15.20
CA TYR A 36 -31.47 -4.24 -15.40
C TYR A 36 -31.76 -3.27 -14.24
N LEU A 37 -32.97 -3.30 -13.68
CA LEU A 37 -33.34 -2.47 -12.53
C LEU A 37 -32.53 -2.87 -11.29
N LYS A 38 -32.43 -4.16 -10.98
CA LYS A 38 -31.64 -4.65 -9.84
C LYS A 38 -30.18 -4.32 -9.97
N THR A 39 -29.61 -4.44 -11.16
CA THR A 39 -28.21 -4.11 -11.42
C THR A 39 -27.96 -2.62 -11.32
N GLY A 40 -28.85 -1.79 -11.85
CA GLY A 40 -28.78 -0.33 -11.68
C GLY A 40 -28.76 0.06 -10.20
N THR A 41 -29.60 -0.55 -9.39
CA THR A 41 -29.60 -0.33 -7.93
C THR A 41 -28.28 -0.73 -7.29
N ILE A 42 -27.73 -1.89 -7.64
CA ILE A 42 -26.43 -2.35 -7.12
C ILE A 42 -25.30 -1.38 -7.50
N ILE A 43 -25.26 -0.93 -8.76
CA ILE A 43 -24.26 0.03 -9.22
C ILE A 43 -24.37 1.35 -8.45
N ILE A 44 -25.59 1.87 -8.29
CA ILE A 44 -25.83 3.10 -7.52
C ILE A 44 -25.37 2.93 -6.06
N CYS A 45 -25.73 1.84 -5.41
CA CYS A 45 -25.32 1.54 -4.02
C CYS A 45 -23.81 1.42 -3.85
N LEU A 46 -23.07 1.09 -4.91
CA LEU A 46 -21.62 0.99 -4.88
C LEU A 46 -20.93 2.32 -5.25
N VAL A 47 -21.45 3.04 -6.25
CA VAL A 47 -20.83 4.28 -6.72
C VAL A 47 -21.15 5.46 -5.79
N LEU A 48 -22.37 5.54 -5.29
CA LEU A 48 -22.82 6.65 -4.45
C LEU A 48 -21.97 6.85 -3.18
N PRO A 49 -21.62 5.81 -2.39
CA PRO A 49 -20.76 5.98 -1.21
C PRO A 49 -19.36 6.48 -1.57
N LEU A 50 -18.82 6.11 -2.74
CA LEU A 50 -17.54 6.59 -3.22
C LEU A 50 -17.59 8.09 -3.54
N MET A 51 -18.62 8.51 -4.28
CA MET A 51 -18.82 9.93 -4.61
C MET A 51 -19.05 10.77 -3.35
N LEU A 52 -19.81 10.27 -2.40
CA LEU A 52 -20.03 10.94 -1.11
C LEU A 52 -18.74 11.06 -0.30
N ALA A 53 -17.95 9.97 -0.22
CA ALA A 53 -16.67 9.97 0.48
C ALA A 53 -15.67 10.97 -0.13
N GLU A 54 -15.53 11.01 -1.46
CA GLU A 54 -14.67 11.98 -2.16
C GLU A 54 -15.20 13.41 -2.01
N GLY A 55 -16.51 13.61 -2.08
CA GLY A 55 -17.14 14.92 -1.87
C GLY A 55 -16.88 15.45 -0.45
N ILE A 56 -17.11 14.63 0.57
CA ILE A 56 -16.84 14.99 1.97
C ILE A 56 -15.36 15.30 2.17
N THR A 57 -14.48 14.42 1.66
CA THR A 57 -13.03 14.61 1.77
C THR A 57 -12.58 15.89 1.08
N SER A 58 -13.11 16.20 -0.10
CA SER A 58 -12.82 17.43 -0.83
C SER A 58 -13.29 18.68 -0.06
N CYS A 59 -14.50 18.64 0.50
CA CYS A 59 -15.03 19.73 1.33
C CYS A 59 -14.15 19.98 2.56
N ILE A 60 -13.74 18.91 3.25
CA ILE A 60 -12.86 19.00 4.43
C ILE A 60 -11.50 19.59 4.04
N LYS A 61 -10.89 19.09 2.95
CA LYS A 61 -9.59 19.59 2.47
C LYS A 61 -9.65 21.07 2.09
N ASN A 62 -10.70 21.49 1.39
CA ASN A 62 -10.87 22.89 1.03
C ASN A 62 -11.11 23.79 2.25
N TYR A 63 -11.89 23.31 3.23
CA TYR A 63 -12.17 24.07 4.45
C TYR A 63 -10.93 24.27 5.32
N TYR A 64 -10.11 23.23 5.47
CA TYR A 64 -8.89 23.28 6.28
C TYR A 64 -7.62 23.63 5.51
N HIS A 65 -7.75 24.00 4.22
CA HIS A 65 -6.60 24.33 3.33
C HIS A 65 -5.50 23.27 3.36
N VAL A 66 -5.89 21.98 3.37
CA VAL A 66 -4.94 20.88 3.40
C VAL A 66 -4.25 20.80 2.05
N GLU A 67 -2.93 20.90 2.03
CA GLU A 67 -2.11 20.73 0.83
C GLU A 67 -2.35 19.36 0.19
N GLN A 68 -2.30 19.33 -1.14
CA GLN A 68 -2.41 18.07 -1.86
C GLN A 68 -1.19 17.22 -1.59
N ASP A 69 -1.42 16.02 -1.13
CA ASP A 69 -0.35 15.04 -0.95
C ASP A 69 0.35 14.71 -2.27
N SER A 70 1.66 14.64 -2.22
CA SER A 70 2.49 14.19 -3.32
C SER A 70 2.06 12.79 -3.81
N PRO A 71 2.07 12.52 -5.13
CA PRO A 71 1.77 11.20 -5.68
C PRO A 71 2.81 10.12 -5.32
N LYS A 72 3.91 10.48 -4.65
CA LYS A 72 5.02 9.57 -4.28
C LYS A 72 4.58 8.29 -3.58
N GLU A 73 3.49 8.35 -2.81
CA GLU A 73 2.95 7.18 -2.11
C GLU A 73 2.39 6.10 -3.05
N MET A 74 1.92 6.52 -4.24
CA MET A 74 1.41 5.60 -5.26
C MET A 74 2.53 4.84 -5.96
N PHE A 75 3.74 5.40 -5.99
CA PHE A 75 4.88 4.88 -6.74
C PHE A 75 5.93 4.19 -5.85
N SER A 76 5.56 3.82 -4.63
CA SER A 76 6.46 3.12 -3.69
C SER A 76 7.14 1.90 -4.32
N ILE A 77 6.38 1.05 -5.02
CA ILE A 77 6.92 -0.16 -5.66
C ILE A 77 7.86 0.19 -6.82
N PRO A 78 7.46 0.98 -7.84
CA PRO A 78 8.37 1.37 -8.92
C PRO A 78 9.64 2.04 -8.45
N PHE A 79 9.56 2.94 -7.47
CA PHE A 79 10.72 3.64 -6.93
C PHE A 79 11.69 2.68 -6.23
N GLN A 80 11.16 1.76 -5.46
CA GLN A 80 11.96 0.73 -4.79
C GLN A 80 12.64 -0.20 -5.79
N GLN A 81 11.94 -0.59 -6.84
CA GLN A 81 12.48 -1.41 -7.93
C GLN A 81 13.61 -0.69 -8.66
N THR A 82 13.44 0.60 -8.97
CA THR A 82 14.49 1.41 -9.58
C THR A 82 15.71 1.53 -8.66
N ALA A 83 15.52 1.79 -7.37
CA ALA A 83 16.62 1.91 -6.42
C ALA A 83 17.43 0.61 -6.32
N ARG A 84 16.76 -0.54 -6.29
CA ARG A 84 17.43 -1.84 -6.34
C ARG A 84 18.17 -2.04 -7.65
N TYR A 85 17.55 -1.72 -8.79
CA TYR A 85 18.17 -1.84 -10.09
C TYR A 85 19.44 -0.98 -10.19
N VAL A 86 19.41 0.26 -9.75
CA VAL A 86 20.57 1.16 -9.72
C VAL A 86 21.67 0.60 -8.82
N ARG A 87 21.32 -0.01 -7.68
CA ARG A 87 22.29 -0.64 -6.77
C ARG A 87 22.96 -1.87 -7.41
N ASP A 88 22.17 -2.75 -8.03
CA ASP A 88 22.63 -4.07 -8.47
C ASP A 88 23.19 -4.07 -9.91
N TYR A 89 22.72 -3.15 -10.77
CA TYR A 89 23.02 -3.07 -12.19
C TYR A 89 23.39 -1.65 -12.65
N GLY A 90 23.91 -0.81 -11.75
CA GLY A 90 24.25 0.60 -12.05
C GLY A 90 25.18 0.77 -13.25
N ASP A 91 26.14 -0.14 -13.43
CA ASP A 91 27.11 -0.12 -14.55
C ASP A 91 26.47 -0.39 -15.92
N GLU A 92 25.25 -0.93 -15.94
CA GLU A 92 24.54 -1.25 -17.16
C GLU A 92 23.54 -0.17 -17.59
N ILE A 93 23.40 0.89 -16.81
CA ILE A 93 22.45 1.99 -17.05
C ILE A 93 23.12 3.00 -17.98
N SER A 94 22.44 3.33 -19.09
CA SER A 94 22.93 4.36 -19.99
C SER A 94 22.83 5.76 -19.38
N GLU A 95 23.71 6.69 -19.81
CA GLU A 95 23.66 8.07 -19.38
C GLU A 95 22.30 8.74 -19.63
N GLU A 96 21.61 8.36 -20.71
CA GLU A 96 20.29 8.86 -21.03
C GLU A 96 19.25 8.40 -19.98
N GLU A 97 19.31 7.15 -19.56
CA GLU A 97 18.43 6.60 -18.52
C GLU A 97 18.72 7.23 -17.16
N VAL A 98 20.01 7.45 -16.83
CA VAL A 98 20.43 8.17 -15.63
C VAL A 98 19.81 9.57 -15.58
N GLN A 99 19.84 10.32 -16.68
CA GLN A 99 19.27 11.67 -16.73
C GLN A 99 17.74 11.67 -16.57
N VAL A 100 17.07 10.65 -17.07
CA VAL A 100 15.63 10.49 -16.90
C VAL A 100 15.29 10.16 -15.44
N ILE A 101 16.02 9.24 -14.81
CA ILE A 101 15.80 8.89 -13.39
C ILE A 101 16.09 10.10 -12.49
N ARG A 102 17.16 10.87 -12.77
CA ARG A 102 17.52 12.07 -12.01
C ARG A 102 16.46 13.16 -11.99
N LYS A 103 15.56 13.22 -12.98
CA LYS A 103 14.43 14.17 -12.96
C LYS A 103 13.33 13.79 -11.98
N VAL A 104 13.32 12.54 -11.53
CA VAL A 104 12.25 12.01 -10.67
C VAL A 104 12.76 11.64 -9.28
N LEU A 105 13.98 11.07 -9.19
CA LEU A 105 14.61 10.56 -7.97
C LEU A 105 16.08 11.03 -7.89
N ASP A 106 16.61 11.13 -6.69
CA ASP A 106 18.04 11.44 -6.46
C ASP A 106 18.89 10.19 -6.77
N TYR A 107 19.25 10.03 -8.06
CA TYR A 107 19.95 8.86 -8.60
C TYR A 107 21.19 8.47 -7.79
N ASP A 108 22.00 9.47 -7.42
CA ASP A 108 23.30 9.23 -6.80
C ASP A 108 23.16 8.67 -5.38
N ARG A 109 22.03 8.94 -4.72
CA ARG A 109 21.74 8.45 -3.38
C ARG A 109 21.02 7.09 -3.38
N LEU A 110 20.36 6.70 -4.47
CA LEU A 110 19.52 5.48 -4.53
C LEU A 110 20.24 4.23 -4.02
N PRO A 111 21.50 3.92 -4.46
CA PRO A 111 22.19 2.71 -4.00
C PRO A 111 22.43 2.67 -2.49
N VAL A 112 22.64 3.85 -1.89
CA VAL A 112 22.97 3.98 -0.47
C VAL A 112 21.73 3.94 0.42
N ILE A 113 20.64 4.57 -0.03
CA ILE A 113 19.40 4.68 0.75
C ILE A 113 18.44 3.50 0.52
N TYR A 114 18.74 2.64 -0.44
CA TYR A 114 17.92 1.46 -0.67
C TYR A 114 17.84 0.59 0.58
N SER A 115 16.62 0.28 0.99
CA SER A 115 16.34 -0.64 2.11
C SER A 115 15.44 -1.76 1.60
N GLU A 116 15.75 -3.00 1.94
CA GLU A 116 14.92 -4.14 1.57
C GLU A 116 13.55 -4.13 2.26
N LEU A 117 13.44 -3.47 3.41
CA LEU A 117 12.25 -3.49 4.25
C LEU A 117 11.27 -2.34 3.98
N THR A 118 11.73 -1.21 3.47
CA THR A 118 10.89 -0.02 3.29
C THR A 118 11.29 0.80 2.07
N ALA A 119 10.29 1.35 1.39
CA ALA A 119 10.48 2.29 0.29
C ALA A 119 10.58 3.75 0.73
N ASP A 120 10.39 4.05 2.02
CA ASP A 120 10.28 5.41 2.51
C ASP A 120 11.53 6.27 2.25
N PRO A 121 12.77 5.78 2.45
CA PRO A 121 13.96 6.55 2.12
C PRO A 121 14.02 6.92 0.63
N VAL A 122 13.66 5.99 -0.26
CA VAL A 122 13.66 6.22 -1.71
C VAL A 122 12.55 7.21 -2.10
N LYS A 123 11.34 7.05 -1.57
CA LYS A 123 10.22 7.97 -1.82
C LYS A 123 10.52 9.40 -1.36
N SER A 124 11.33 9.57 -0.33
CA SER A 124 11.70 10.91 0.16
C SER A 124 12.50 11.71 -0.86
N THR A 125 13.13 11.06 -1.83
CA THR A 125 13.90 11.72 -2.90
C THR A 125 13.06 12.14 -4.11
N TYR A 126 11.76 11.82 -4.11
CA TYR A 126 10.86 12.17 -5.23
C TYR A 126 10.71 13.69 -5.38
N HIS A 127 10.97 14.18 -6.60
CA HIS A 127 10.93 15.61 -6.92
C HIS A 127 10.50 15.93 -8.36
N ALA A 128 9.79 15.00 -9.06
CA ALA A 128 9.31 15.27 -10.41
C ALA A 128 8.39 16.50 -10.45
N ASP A 129 8.66 17.42 -11.37
CA ASP A 129 7.94 18.67 -11.53
C ASP A 129 6.66 18.51 -12.37
N ASN A 130 6.64 17.56 -13.29
CA ASN A 130 5.54 17.39 -14.22
C ASN A 130 5.28 15.93 -14.60
N PHE A 131 4.08 15.69 -15.14
CA PHE A 131 3.65 14.35 -15.55
C PHE A 131 4.49 13.77 -16.70
N ARG A 132 5.09 14.60 -17.55
CA ARG A 132 5.92 14.12 -18.67
C ARG A 132 7.21 13.46 -18.16
N GLU A 133 7.86 14.06 -17.18
CA GLU A 133 9.04 13.46 -16.53
C GLU A 133 8.73 12.11 -15.93
N LEU A 134 7.57 12.00 -15.28
CA LEU A 134 7.10 10.75 -14.71
C LEU A 134 6.80 9.71 -15.79
N ALA A 135 6.23 10.11 -16.93
CA ALA A 135 5.98 9.21 -18.06
C ALA A 135 7.29 8.70 -18.69
N ASP A 136 8.26 9.60 -18.90
CA ASP A 136 9.59 9.23 -19.40
C ASP A 136 10.30 8.28 -18.43
N TYR A 137 10.19 8.52 -17.12
CA TYR A 137 10.69 7.63 -16.09
C TYR A 137 10.06 6.23 -16.19
N PHE A 138 8.73 6.13 -16.35
CA PHE A 138 8.08 4.82 -16.49
C PHE A 138 8.48 4.09 -17.77
N CYS A 139 8.82 4.80 -18.85
CA CYS A 139 9.39 4.18 -20.05
C CYS A 139 10.76 3.54 -19.75
N VAL A 140 11.63 4.22 -19.01
CA VAL A 140 12.93 3.68 -18.57
C VAL A 140 12.72 2.51 -17.61
N TRP A 141 11.86 2.69 -16.61
CA TRP A 141 11.51 1.66 -15.64
C TRP A 141 11.05 0.37 -16.32
N PHE A 142 10.21 0.47 -17.37
CA PHE A 142 9.71 -0.70 -18.10
C PHE A 142 10.80 -1.37 -18.93
N LYS A 143 11.71 -0.61 -19.56
CA LYS A 143 12.87 -1.17 -20.26
C LYS A 143 13.77 -1.96 -19.30
N GLN A 144 14.06 -1.41 -18.14
CA GLN A 144 14.87 -2.05 -17.12
C GLN A 144 14.19 -3.31 -16.55
N LEU A 145 12.87 -3.28 -16.34
CA LEU A 145 12.07 -4.46 -15.98
C LEU A 145 12.23 -5.60 -16.99
N LEU A 146 12.17 -5.29 -18.29
CA LEU A 146 12.35 -6.30 -19.36
C LEU A 146 13.77 -6.85 -19.41
N LYS A 147 14.78 -6.06 -19.05
CA LYS A 147 16.17 -6.45 -19.04
C LYS A 147 16.51 -7.37 -17.85
N HIS A 148 16.05 -7.02 -16.64
CA HIS A 148 16.31 -7.78 -15.41
C HIS A 148 15.04 -7.97 -14.57
N PRO A 149 14.09 -8.81 -15.02
CA PRO A 149 12.78 -8.97 -14.35
C PRO A 149 12.89 -9.51 -12.93
N MET A 150 13.89 -10.35 -12.65
CA MET A 150 14.08 -10.94 -11.31
C MET A 150 14.44 -9.88 -10.27
N CYS A 151 15.25 -8.88 -10.62
CA CYS A 151 15.56 -7.77 -9.74
C CYS A 151 14.29 -7.04 -9.25
N TYR A 152 13.33 -6.85 -10.15
CA TYR A 152 12.05 -6.21 -9.85
C TYR A 152 11.13 -7.07 -8.99
N ILE A 153 11.09 -8.38 -9.27
CA ILE A 153 10.32 -9.34 -8.47
C ILE A 153 10.88 -9.41 -7.05
N GLU A 154 12.19 -9.51 -6.92
CA GLU A 154 12.85 -9.58 -5.61
C GLU A 154 12.70 -8.29 -4.80
N ALA A 155 12.71 -7.12 -5.45
CA ALA A 155 12.45 -5.86 -4.75
C ALA A 155 11.06 -5.84 -4.09
N VAL A 156 10.04 -6.37 -4.77
CA VAL A 156 8.68 -6.50 -4.21
C VAL A 156 8.62 -7.61 -3.17
N TRP A 157 9.28 -8.75 -3.44
CA TRP A 157 9.28 -9.88 -2.53
C TRP A 157 9.92 -9.53 -1.18
N ASN A 158 11.05 -8.87 -1.19
CA ASN A 158 11.76 -8.49 0.02
C ASN A 158 10.95 -7.57 0.93
N GLN A 159 10.13 -6.70 0.35
CA GLN A 159 9.22 -5.85 1.13
C GLN A 159 7.99 -6.58 1.67
N ASN A 160 7.61 -7.69 1.08
CA ASN A 160 6.33 -8.35 1.36
C ASN A 160 6.47 -9.78 1.87
N TYR A 161 7.68 -10.36 1.94
CA TYR A 161 7.85 -11.77 2.32
C TYR A 161 7.27 -12.07 3.71
N TYR A 162 7.30 -11.10 4.62
CA TYR A 162 6.75 -11.25 5.97
C TYR A 162 5.24 -11.51 5.97
N VAL A 163 4.53 -11.06 4.94
CA VAL A 163 3.08 -11.31 4.76
C VAL A 163 2.80 -12.79 4.53
N PHE A 164 3.78 -13.53 4.00
CA PHE A 164 3.70 -14.96 3.73
C PHE A 164 4.39 -15.82 4.79
N SER A 165 5.16 -15.21 5.70
CA SER A 165 5.87 -15.93 6.73
C SER A 165 4.96 -16.26 7.92
N PRO A 166 4.84 -17.52 8.31
CA PRO A 166 4.12 -17.92 9.51
C PRO A 166 4.86 -17.55 10.81
N ASP A 167 6.10 -17.10 10.71
CA ASP A 167 6.94 -16.77 11.85
C ASP A 167 6.43 -15.49 12.54
N ILE A 168 6.07 -15.66 13.81
CA ILE A 168 5.48 -14.57 14.62
C ILE A 168 6.54 -13.51 14.94
N ASP A 169 7.82 -13.89 15.03
CA ASP A 169 8.89 -12.95 15.35
C ASP A 169 9.23 -12.00 14.19
N ASN A 170 8.87 -12.38 12.96
CA ASN A 170 9.03 -11.56 11.76
C ASN A 170 7.90 -10.56 11.52
N ILE A 171 6.92 -10.47 12.39
CA ILE A 171 5.88 -9.45 12.28
C ILE A 171 6.49 -8.09 12.64
N VAL A 172 7.10 -7.46 11.64
CA VAL A 172 7.64 -6.08 11.69
C VAL A 172 6.57 -5.10 12.21
N TYR A 173 5.31 -5.39 11.98
CA TYR A 173 4.18 -4.65 12.53
C TYR A 173 4.06 -4.73 14.06
N ASN A 174 4.43 -5.84 14.68
CA ASN A 174 4.35 -5.95 16.14
C ASN A 174 5.45 -5.17 16.87
N LYS A 175 6.62 -4.99 16.27
CA LYS A 175 7.69 -4.15 16.86
C LYS A 175 7.44 -2.66 16.68
N ASN A 176 6.73 -2.26 15.62
CA ASN A 176 6.43 -0.86 15.35
C ASN A 176 5.05 -0.42 15.81
N CYS A 177 4.19 -1.35 16.25
CA CYS A 177 2.93 -1.05 16.91
C CYS A 177 3.09 -0.90 18.44
N HIS A 178 4.26 -0.59 18.93
CA HIS A 178 4.38 -0.04 20.27
C HIS A 178 3.67 1.32 20.27
N VAL A 179 2.38 1.26 20.53
CA VAL A 179 1.60 2.41 20.98
C VAL A 179 2.17 2.76 22.36
N GLY A 180 3.27 3.43 22.40
CA GLY A 180 3.96 3.73 23.61
C GLY A 180 5.02 4.80 23.41
N GLU A 181 5.70 5.14 24.45
CA GLU A 181 6.69 6.20 24.57
C GLU A 181 7.83 6.16 23.54
N GLU A 182 8.09 5.00 22.88
CA GLU A 182 9.13 4.88 21.87
C GLU A 182 8.80 5.59 20.55
N ILE A 183 7.53 5.64 20.15
CA ILE A 183 7.11 6.42 18.96
C ILE A 183 7.35 7.92 19.19
N LYS A 184 7.29 8.38 20.42
CA LYS A 184 7.56 9.77 20.79
C LYS A 184 9.04 10.16 20.63
N ARG A 185 9.97 9.21 20.65
CA ARG A 185 11.43 9.48 20.67
C ARG A 185 12.10 9.46 19.31
N GLU A 186 11.59 8.69 18.34
CA GLU A 186 12.30 8.46 17.08
C GLU A 186 11.85 9.31 15.90
N SER A 187 10.67 9.91 15.94
CA SER A 187 10.22 10.77 14.85
C SER A 187 10.09 12.20 15.34
N GLY A 188 11.05 13.05 14.97
CA GLY A 188 11.01 14.50 15.24
C GLY A 188 9.76 15.21 14.71
N LEU A 189 8.86 14.50 14.06
CA LEU A 189 7.55 14.97 13.65
C LEU A 189 6.57 15.06 14.83
N PHE A 190 6.75 14.26 15.88
CA PHE A 190 5.87 14.22 17.05
C PHE A 190 6.27 15.23 18.15
N ASP A 191 7.45 15.84 18.05
CA ASP A 191 7.83 16.95 18.93
C ASP A 191 6.93 18.20 18.75
N ILE A 192 6.18 18.25 17.64
CA ILE A 192 5.31 19.39 17.29
C ILE A 192 3.84 19.12 17.64
N VAL A 193 3.43 17.87 17.78
CA VAL A 193 2.03 17.51 18.05
C VAL A 193 1.96 16.65 19.32
N TYR A 194 1.53 17.24 20.42
CA TYR A 194 1.23 16.52 21.64
C TYR A 194 -0.10 15.77 21.47
N PHE A 195 -0.01 14.44 21.34
CA PHE A 195 -1.19 13.59 21.49
C PHE A 195 -1.31 13.20 22.96
N GLU A 196 -2.16 13.89 23.70
CA GLU A 196 -2.61 13.40 25.00
C GLU A 196 -3.72 12.38 24.76
N VAL A 197 -3.46 11.14 25.15
CA VAL A 197 -4.51 10.13 25.18
C VAL A 197 -5.52 10.56 26.26
N PRO A 198 -6.80 10.72 25.93
CA PRO A 198 -7.80 11.06 26.95
C PRO A 198 -7.79 10.01 28.07
N GLN A 199 -7.77 10.43 29.33
CA GLN A 199 -7.70 9.55 30.51
C GLN A 199 -8.73 8.41 30.50
N PHE A 200 -9.93 8.64 29.92
CA PHE A 200 -10.96 7.60 29.81
C PHE A 200 -10.56 6.44 28.88
N LEU A 201 -9.51 6.60 28.04
CA LEU A 201 -8.99 5.56 27.14
C LEU A 201 -7.80 4.80 27.75
N ASP A 202 -7.26 5.21 28.89
CA ASP A 202 -6.11 4.55 29.51
C ASP A 202 -6.39 3.06 29.79
N GLY A 203 -7.58 2.76 30.34
CA GLY A 203 -7.99 1.36 30.55
C GLY A 203 -8.13 0.55 29.26
N VAL A 204 -8.53 1.18 28.15
CA VAL A 204 -8.59 0.52 26.84
C VAL A 204 -7.18 0.26 26.32
N ALA A 205 -6.26 1.20 26.47
CA ALA A 205 -4.86 1.05 26.08
C ALA A 205 -4.19 -0.11 26.84
N GLU A 206 -4.39 -0.22 28.16
CA GLU A 206 -3.89 -1.33 28.96
C GLU A 206 -4.44 -2.70 28.53
N ILE A 207 -5.74 -2.77 28.24
CA ILE A 207 -6.37 -4.00 27.71
C ILE A 207 -5.76 -4.36 26.36
N MET A 208 -5.55 -3.40 25.46
CA MET A 208 -4.92 -3.64 24.16
C MET A 208 -3.48 -4.12 24.30
N VAL A 209 -2.67 -3.50 25.14
CA VAL A 209 -1.29 -3.93 25.40
C VAL A 209 -1.27 -5.35 25.99
N SER A 210 -2.16 -5.65 26.93
CA SER A 210 -2.29 -6.99 27.50
C SER A 210 -2.71 -8.03 26.46
N TYR A 211 -3.64 -7.67 25.57
CA TYR A 211 -4.05 -8.51 24.45
C TYR A 211 -2.88 -8.80 23.50
N TYR A 212 -2.09 -7.80 23.11
CA TYR A 212 -0.92 -7.99 22.27
C TYR A 212 0.14 -8.86 22.95
N SER A 213 0.40 -8.66 24.23
CA SER A 213 1.33 -9.50 24.98
C SER A 213 0.87 -10.95 25.07
N LEU A 214 -0.45 -11.18 25.17
CA LEU A 214 -1.03 -12.52 25.12
C LEU A 214 -0.83 -13.17 23.73
N MET A 215 -1.08 -12.41 22.67
CA MET A 215 -0.90 -12.88 21.29
C MET A 215 0.54 -13.29 20.98
N THR A 216 1.52 -12.54 21.46
CA THR A 216 2.94 -12.87 21.28
C THR A 216 3.40 -14.04 22.13
N ARG A 217 2.78 -14.25 23.28
CA ARG A 217 3.16 -15.32 24.24
C ARG A 217 2.59 -16.70 23.88
N PHE A 218 1.43 -16.75 23.24
CA PHE A 218 0.74 -17.99 22.89
C PHE A 218 0.71 -18.18 21.37
N PRO A 219 1.54 -19.10 20.80
CA PRO A 219 1.67 -19.29 19.36
C PRO A 219 0.34 -19.58 18.64
N VAL A 220 -0.54 -20.37 19.28
CA VAL A 220 -1.85 -20.71 18.69
C VAL A 220 -2.75 -19.46 18.57
N ILE A 221 -2.75 -18.61 19.59
CA ILE A 221 -3.52 -17.36 19.59
C ILE A 221 -2.87 -16.37 18.62
N GLY A 222 -1.54 -16.25 18.63
CA GLY A 222 -0.76 -15.42 17.74
C GLY A 222 -0.96 -15.77 16.26
N MET A 223 -1.20 -17.04 15.92
CA MET A 223 -1.50 -17.48 14.57
C MET A 223 -2.74 -16.77 13.99
N PHE A 224 -3.79 -16.54 14.80
CA PHE A 224 -4.99 -15.83 14.37
C PHE A 224 -4.79 -14.31 14.17
N SER A 225 -3.74 -13.74 14.70
CA SER A 225 -3.35 -12.34 14.45
C SER A 225 -2.34 -12.20 13.31
N ASN A 226 -1.81 -13.31 12.80
CA ASN A 226 -0.83 -13.33 11.71
C ASN A 226 -1.53 -13.25 10.35
N VAL A 227 -1.15 -12.26 9.53
CA VAL A 227 -1.68 -12.05 8.17
C VAL A 227 -1.41 -13.28 7.28
N ALA A 228 -0.24 -13.92 7.43
CA ALA A 228 0.13 -15.11 6.66
C ALA A 228 -0.86 -16.27 6.85
N PHE A 229 -1.42 -16.43 8.04
CA PHE A 229 -2.44 -17.45 8.30
C PHE A 229 -3.67 -17.25 7.41
N TYR A 230 -4.18 -16.03 7.31
CA TYR A 230 -5.35 -15.73 6.47
C TYR A 230 -5.04 -15.87 4.98
N ILE A 231 -3.85 -15.51 4.55
CA ILE A 231 -3.42 -15.66 3.15
C ILE A 231 -3.31 -17.14 2.80
N MET A 232 -2.71 -17.96 3.66
CA MET A 232 -2.65 -19.42 3.45
C MET A 232 -4.04 -20.04 3.43
N LEU A 233 -4.93 -19.62 4.33
CA LEU A 233 -6.31 -20.07 4.35
C LEU A 233 -7.04 -19.70 3.04
N MET A 234 -6.84 -18.48 2.54
CA MET A 234 -7.39 -18.07 1.23
C MET A 234 -6.87 -18.94 0.08
N PHE A 235 -5.57 -19.24 0.05
CA PHE A 235 -5.02 -20.14 -0.98
C PHE A 235 -5.62 -21.54 -0.90
N ILE A 236 -5.80 -22.10 0.28
CA ILE A 236 -6.45 -23.42 0.48
C ILE A 236 -7.88 -23.37 -0.06
N ILE A 237 -8.65 -22.35 0.27
CA ILE A 237 -10.03 -22.17 -0.22
C ILE A 237 -10.05 -22.05 -1.75
N ILE A 238 -9.16 -21.26 -2.35
CA ILE A 238 -9.07 -21.09 -3.80
C ILE A 238 -8.75 -22.43 -4.46
N ILE A 239 -7.77 -23.18 -3.96
CA ILE A 239 -7.42 -24.51 -4.48
C ILE A 239 -8.62 -25.45 -4.40
N TYR A 240 -9.31 -25.48 -3.25
CA TYR A 240 -10.51 -26.30 -3.07
C TYR A 240 -11.65 -25.93 -4.04
N MET A 241 -11.79 -24.66 -4.42
CA MET A 241 -12.81 -24.21 -5.36
C MET A 241 -12.46 -24.53 -6.83
N ILE A 242 -11.19 -24.74 -7.16
CA ILE A 242 -10.70 -25.03 -8.50
C ILE A 242 -10.68 -26.54 -8.77
N CYS A 243 -10.42 -27.35 -7.76
CA CYS A 243 -10.40 -28.81 -7.85
C CYS A 243 -11.79 -29.40 -7.69
#